data_6ff35bd4f0cfd9f6dcff90651670170d
#
_entry.id   6ff35bd4f0cfd9f6dcff90651670170d
#
_cell.length_a   1.000
_cell.length_b   1.000
_cell.length_c   1.000
_cell.angle_alpha   90.00
_cell.angle_beta   90.00
_cell.angle_gamma   90.00
#
_symmetry.space_group_name_H-M   'P 1'
#
loop_
_entity.id
_entity.type
_entity.pdbx_description
1 polymer ?
#
loop_
_entity_poly.entity_id
_entity_poly.type
_entity_poly.pdbx_seq_one_letter_code
_entity_poly.pdbx_strand_id
1 'polypeptide(L)'
;MALARAGLKIADELLLVLPLVFPHSKDYQGVTLEDRVTMLEAVLGNEPRASIAATEGGLFIEIARECRTAYGENTRLLFLCGRDAAERVVNWDYGEVGTFAEMLREFELFVAPRKGHYQPPSELSQRIHPLALDSNYDDVSGTEIRRRIATGEPWEHLVPEEIAPLVRRLYGGTTEQVLE
;
A
#
# COMPACT_ATOMS: atom_id res chain seq x y z
N MET A 1 -1.62 -7.86 4.50
CA MET A 1 -2.31 -8.99 3.80
C MET A 1 -3.83 -8.86 3.68
N ALA A 2 -4.54 -8.13 4.57
CA ALA A 2 -5.99 -7.95 4.42
C ALA A 2 -6.40 -7.32 3.08
N LEU A 3 -5.72 -6.22 2.67
CA LEU A 3 -5.92 -5.59 1.36
C LEU A 3 -5.68 -6.56 0.20
N ALA A 4 -4.60 -7.35 0.26
CA ALA A 4 -4.28 -8.32 -0.78
C ALA A 4 -5.39 -9.38 -0.95
N ARG A 5 -5.85 -9.98 0.17
CA ARG A 5 -6.96 -10.93 0.15
C ARG A 5 -8.27 -10.31 -0.36
N ALA A 6 -8.55 -9.07 0.02
CA ALA A 6 -9.73 -8.36 -0.48
C ALA A 6 -9.62 -8.07 -1.98
N GLY A 7 -8.43 -7.68 -2.46
CA GLY A 7 -8.15 -7.46 -3.88
C GLY A 7 -8.38 -8.71 -4.72
N LEU A 8 -7.89 -9.87 -4.29
CA LEU A 8 -8.06 -11.15 -4.98
C LEU A 8 -9.52 -11.65 -5.06
N LYS A 9 -10.44 -11.03 -4.31
CA LYS A 9 -11.89 -11.31 -4.42
C LYS A 9 -12.56 -10.51 -5.53
N ILE A 10 -11.96 -9.40 -5.98
CA ILE A 10 -12.55 -8.47 -6.93
C ILE A 10 -11.76 -8.29 -8.23
N ALA A 11 -10.57 -8.90 -8.32
CA ALA A 11 -9.69 -8.84 -9.48
C ALA A 11 -9.14 -10.24 -9.81
N ASP A 12 -8.78 -10.43 -11.07
CA ASP A 12 -8.20 -11.68 -11.57
C ASP A 12 -6.76 -11.85 -11.12
N GLU A 13 -6.02 -10.74 -11.03
CA GLU A 13 -4.62 -10.68 -10.62
C GLU A 13 -4.39 -9.53 -9.64
N LEU A 14 -3.46 -9.72 -8.71
CA LEU A 14 -3.02 -8.74 -7.73
C LEU A 14 -1.56 -8.36 -7.99
N LEU A 15 -1.31 -7.09 -8.21
CA LEU A 15 0.04 -6.55 -8.31
C LEU A 15 0.38 -5.73 -7.05
N LEU A 16 1.41 -6.16 -6.31
CA LEU A 16 1.96 -5.39 -5.19
C LEU A 16 3.06 -4.47 -5.73
N VAL A 17 2.73 -3.19 -5.81
CA VAL A 17 3.61 -2.20 -6.40
C VAL A 17 4.49 -1.56 -5.35
N LEU A 18 5.80 -1.57 -5.59
CA LEU A 18 6.83 -0.89 -4.81
C LEU A 18 7.39 0.29 -5.63
N PRO A 19 6.90 1.52 -5.46
CA PRO A 19 7.44 2.66 -6.17
C PRO A 19 8.86 2.96 -5.69
N LEU A 20 9.74 3.30 -6.63
CA LEU A 20 11.11 3.73 -6.36
C LEU A 20 11.13 5.19 -5.86
N VAL A 21 10.17 5.98 -6.29
CA VAL A 21 9.95 7.36 -5.83
C VAL A 21 8.70 7.40 -4.94
N PHE A 22 8.81 8.06 -3.80
CA PHE A 22 7.68 8.23 -2.87
C PHE A 22 7.05 9.62 -3.05
N PRO A 23 5.89 9.73 -3.71
CA PRO A 23 5.18 11.00 -3.81
C PRO A 23 4.53 11.38 -2.48
N HIS A 24 3.95 12.56 -2.44
CA HIS A 24 3.17 13.05 -1.31
C HIS A 24 4.00 13.23 -0.03
N SER A 25 5.26 13.69 -0.16
CA SER A 25 6.16 13.98 0.98
C SER A 25 6.30 12.81 1.97
N LYS A 26 6.20 11.59 1.47
CA LYS A 26 6.37 10.40 2.29
C LYS A 26 7.83 9.97 2.28
N ASP A 27 8.56 10.28 3.34
CA ASP A 27 9.88 9.72 3.56
C ASP A 27 9.78 8.26 3.97
N TYR A 28 10.55 7.42 3.29
CA TYR A 28 10.67 6.02 3.64
C TYR A 28 12.00 5.79 4.34
N GLN A 29 11.96 5.53 5.64
CA GLN A 29 13.15 5.32 6.44
C GLN A 29 13.32 3.84 6.80
N GLY A 30 14.54 3.35 6.73
CA GLY A 30 15.01 2.22 7.50
C GLY A 30 15.15 0.88 6.79
N VAL A 31 14.55 0.62 5.60
CA VAL A 31 14.71 -0.67 4.91
C VAL A 31 14.89 -0.47 3.41
N THR A 32 15.67 -1.34 2.79
CA THR A 32 15.96 -1.30 1.36
C THR A 32 14.75 -1.78 0.54
N LEU A 33 14.79 -1.55 -0.79
CA LEU A 33 13.81 -2.13 -1.70
C LEU A 33 13.84 -3.67 -1.64
N GLU A 34 15.03 -4.26 -1.56
CA GLU A 34 15.23 -5.70 -1.46
C GLU A 34 14.60 -6.27 -0.19
N ASP A 35 14.76 -5.62 0.96
CA ASP A 35 14.11 -6.02 2.21
C ASP A 35 12.58 -6.00 2.08
N ARG A 36 12.04 -5.00 1.39
CA ARG A 36 10.59 -4.87 1.16
C ARG A 36 10.09 -5.98 0.24
N VAL A 37 10.81 -6.28 -0.84
CA VAL A 37 10.50 -7.40 -1.74
C VAL A 37 10.52 -8.71 -0.94
N THR A 38 11.58 -8.97 -0.19
CA THR A 38 11.71 -10.19 0.63
C THR A 38 10.55 -10.36 1.61
N MET A 39 10.12 -9.27 2.28
CA MET A 39 8.95 -9.33 3.17
C MET A 39 7.66 -9.65 2.41
N LEU A 40 7.47 -9.07 1.22
CA LEU A 40 6.27 -9.33 0.42
C LEU A 40 6.26 -10.77 -0.13
N GLU A 41 7.38 -11.27 -0.62
CA GLU A 41 7.53 -12.66 -1.08
C GLU A 41 7.19 -13.65 0.03
N ALA A 42 7.75 -13.43 1.23
CA ALA A 42 7.47 -14.30 2.38
C ALA A 42 5.98 -14.35 2.74
N VAL A 43 5.26 -13.22 2.59
CA VAL A 43 3.84 -13.14 2.92
C VAL A 43 2.93 -13.62 1.78
N LEU A 44 3.32 -13.41 0.53
CA LEU A 44 2.55 -13.91 -0.63
C LEU A 44 2.63 -15.43 -0.75
N GLY A 45 3.76 -16.02 -0.36
CA GLY A 45 3.99 -17.45 -0.53
C GLY A 45 3.82 -17.86 -2.00
N ASN A 46 3.00 -18.88 -2.23
CA ASN A 46 2.73 -19.41 -3.57
C ASN A 46 1.36 -18.97 -4.12
N GLU A 47 0.90 -17.74 -3.84
CA GLU A 47 -0.36 -17.25 -4.46
C GLU A 47 -0.12 -16.98 -5.96
N PRO A 48 -0.67 -17.82 -6.86
CA PRO A 48 -0.34 -17.77 -8.28
C PRO A 48 -0.92 -16.55 -9.00
N ARG A 49 -1.88 -15.86 -8.37
CA ARG A 49 -2.51 -14.65 -8.90
C ARG A 49 -1.92 -13.38 -8.34
N ALA A 50 -0.79 -13.46 -7.62
CA ALA A 50 -0.15 -12.28 -7.05
C ALA A 50 1.30 -12.18 -7.49
N SER A 51 1.71 -10.98 -7.86
CA SER A 51 3.07 -10.64 -8.24
C SER A 51 3.53 -9.35 -7.58
N ILE A 52 4.85 -9.13 -7.58
CA ILE A 52 5.49 -7.92 -7.05
C ILE A 52 6.13 -7.20 -8.21
N ALA A 53 5.92 -5.88 -8.31
CA ALA A 53 6.58 -5.04 -9.28
C ALA A 53 7.20 -3.81 -8.63
N ALA A 54 8.33 -3.36 -9.14
CA ALA A 54 8.86 -2.03 -8.88
C ALA A 54 8.43 -1.10 -10.03
N THR A 55 8.08 0.14 -9.72
CA THR A 55 7.73 1.17 -10.68
C THR A 55 8.65 2.38 -10.54
N GLU A 56 8.99 3.01 -11.65
CA GLU A 56 9.79 4.24 -11.64
C GLU A 56 9.00 5.41 -11.06
N GLY A 57 7.73 5.53 -11.46
CA GLY A 57 6.79 6.51 -10.93
C GLY A 57 6.19 6.11 -9.59
N GLY A 58 5.73 7.11 -8.84
CA GLY A 58 5.09 6.90 -7.55
C GLY A 58 3.64 7.39 -7.48
N LEU A 59 3.20 8.19 -8.44
CA LEU A 59 1.80 8.61 -8.56
C LEU A 59 0.95 7.49 -9.15
N PHE A 60 -0.30 7.36 -8.71
CA PHE A 60 -1.20 6.32 -9.22
C PHE A 60 -1.37 6.37 -10.73
N ILE A 61 -1.36 7.57 -11.34
CA ILE A 61 -1.46 7.73 -12.78
C ILE A 61 -0.21 7.21 -13.52
N GLU A 62 0.98 7.42 -12.95
CA GLU A 62 2.23 6.91 -13.51
C GLU A 62 2.25 5.39 -13.46
N ILE A 63 1.93 4.81 -12.30
CA ILE A 63 1.78 3.38 -12.10
C ILE A 63 0.73 2.79 -13.06
N ALA A 64 -0.41 3.46 -13.24
CA ALA A 64 -1.45 3.01 -14.16
C ALA A 64 -0.94 2.93 -15.61
N ARG A 65 -0.15 3.90 -16.05
CA ARG A 65 0.43 3.91 -17.41
C ARG A 65 1.49 2.83 -17.58
N GLU A 66 2.35 2.61 -16.58
CA GLU A 66 3.31 1.50 -16.58
C GLU A 66 2.57 0.13 -16.65
N CYS A 67 1.51 -0.05 -15.86
CA CYS A 67 0.69 -1.25 -15.91
C CYS A 67 0.03 -1.46 -17.29
N ARG A 68 -0.51 -0.42 -17.93
CA ARG A 68 -1.07 -0.54 -19.28
C ARG A 68 -0.05 -0.94 -20.32
N THR A 69 1.17 -0.43 -20.19
CA THR A 69 2.28 -0.84 -21.08
C THR A 69 2.57 -2.33 -20.93
N ALA A 70 2.51 -2.88 -19.72
CA ALA A 70 2.82 -4.28 -19.46
C ALA A 70 1.64 -5.23 -19.74
N TYR A 71 0.41 -4.85 -19.39
CA TYR A 71 -0.78 -5.72 -19.44
C TYR A 71 -1.74 -5.40 -20.61
N GLY A 72 -1.53 -4.28 -21.30
CA GLY A 72 -2.35 -3.82 -22.42
C GLY A 72 -3.40 -2.77 -22.04
N GLU A 73 -3.79 -1.98 -23.05
CA GLU A 73 -4.66 -0.80 -22.92
C GLU A 73 -6.07 -1.11 -22.37
N ASN A 74 -6.57 -2.32 -22.61
CA ASN A 74 -7.91 -2.73 -22.19
C ASN A 74 -7.97 -3.30 -20.77
N THR A 75 -6.84 -3.31 -20.05
CA THR A 75 -6.78 -3.82 -18.68
C THR A 75 -7.54 -2.87 -17.74
N ARG A 76 -8.49 -3.41 -17.00
CA ARG A 76 -9.18 -2.67 -15.94
C ARG A 76 -8.28 -2.61 -14.71
N LEU A 77 -7.93 -1.42 -14.30
CA LEU A 77 -7.02 -1.18 -13.18
C LEU A 77 -7.81 -0.77 -11.93
N LEU A 78 -7.64 -1.52 -10.85
CA LEU A 78 -8.24 -1.27 -9.54
C LEU A 78 -7.12 -0.98 -8.54
N PHE A 79 -7.02 0.27 -8.08
CA PHE A 79 -6.07 0.64 -7.05
C PHE A 79 -6.67 0.40 -5.67
N LEU A 80 -5.93 -0.25 -4.79
CA LEU A 80 -6.37 -0.55 -3.43
C LEU A 80 -5.55 0.26 -2.43
N CYS A 81 -6.21 0.97 -1.54
CA CYS A 81 -5.52 1.68 -0.47
C CYS A 81 -6.33 1.72 0.82
N GLY A 82 -5.68 2.12 1.92
CA GLY A 82 -6.38 2.44 3.16
C GLY A 82 -6.91 3.87 3.15
N ARG A 83 -7.84 4.17 4.09
CA ARG A 83 -8.47 5.48 4.25
C ARG A 83 -7.47 6.64 4.29
N ASP A 84 -6.42 6.55 5.10
CA ASP A 84 -5.43 7.63 5.27
C ASP A 84 -4.71 7.97 3.95
N ALA A 85 -4.50 6.95 3.11
CA ALA A 85 -3.90 7.16 1.78
C ALA A 85 -4.91 7.79 0.82
N ALA A 86 -6.17 7.34 0.83
CA ALA A 86 -7.23 7.93 0.01
C ALA A 86 -7.43 9.41 0.32
N GLU A 87 -7.53 9.78 1.60
CA GLU A 87 -7.66 11.17 2.04
C GLU A 87 -6.50 12.04 1.52
N ARG A 88 -5.29 11.49 1.50
CA ARG A 88 -4.10 12.21 1.00
C ARG A 88 -4.11 12.35 -0.51
N VAL A 89 -4.30 11.25 -1.25
CA VAL A 89 -4.19 11.28 -2.72
C VAL A 89 -5.33 12.05 -3.38
N VAL A 90 -6.55 11.98 -2.85
CA VAL A 90 -7.70 12.70 -3.41
C VAL A 90 -7.58 14.22 -3.23
N ASN A 91 -6.97 14.67 -2.13
CA ASN A 91 -6.84 16.09 -1.81
C ASN A 91 -5.46 16.69 -2.18
N TRP A 92 -4.59 15.91 -2.82
CA TRP A 92 -3.27 16.38 -3.20
C TRP A 92 -3.32 17.32 -4.41
N ASP A 93 -2.49 18.34 -4.39
CA ASP A 93 -2.26 19.20 -5.55
C ASP A 93 -1.23 18.55 -6.48
N TYR A 94 -1.69 18.07 -7.62
CA TYR A 94 -0.86 17.41 -8.63
C TYR A 94 -0.24 18.38 -9.63
N GLY A 95 -0.47 19.69 -9.50
CA GLY A 95 0.09 20.71 -10.40
C GLY A 95 -0.27 20.45 -11.86
N GLU A 96 0.74 20.45 -12.72
CA GLU A 96 0.57 20.26 -14.17
C GLU A 96 0.14 18.85 -14.58
N VAL A 97 0.24 17.83 -13.71
CA VAL A 97 -0.21 16.46 -14.02
C VAL A 97 -1.73 16.38 -14.14
N GLY A 98 -2.45 17.36 -13.62
CA GLY A 98 -3.91 17.43 -13.68
C GLY A 98 -4.58 17.15 -12.33
N THR A 99 -5.88 16.95 -12.35
CA THR A 99 -6.68 16.67 -11.15
C THR A 99 -6.80 15.17 -10.90
N PHE A 100 -7.03 14.78 -9.64
CA PHE A 100 -7.30 13.38 -9.30
C PHE A 100 -8.56 12.85 -10.01
N ALA A 101 -9.56 13.71 -10.25
CA ALA A 101 -10.76 13.38 -11.01
C ALA A 101 -10.45 12.98 -12.47
N GLU A 102 -9.47 13.65 -13.10
CA GLU A 102 -9.02 13.28 -14.45
C GLU A 102 -8.28 11.95 -14.44
N MET A 103 -7.43 11.70 -13.44
CA MET A 103 -6.70 10.44 -13.28
C MET A 103 -7.65 9.25 -13.10
N LEU A 104 -8.77 9.42 -12.40
CA LEU A 104 -9.80 8.39 -12.22
C LEU A 104 -10.48 7.95 -13.52
N ARG A 105 -10.24 8.59 -14.65
CA ARG A 105 -10.65 8.06 -15.96
C ARG A 105 -9.85 6.82 -16.36
N GLU A 106 -8.63 6.68 -15.83
CA GLU A 106 -7.72 5.59 -16.18
C GLU A 106 -7.78 4.41 -15.21
N PHE A 107 -8.28 4.60 -13.98
CA PHE A 107 -8.41 3.54 -12.98
C PHE A 107 -9.59 3.78 -12.03
N GLU A 108 -9.89 2.81 -11.22
CA GLU A 108 -10.84 2.93 -10.10
C GLU A 108 -10.08 2.81 -8.78
N LEU A 109 -10.55 3.49 -7.73
CA LEU A 109 -9.96 3.44 -6.40
C LEU A 109 -10.86 2.67 -5.44
N PHE A 110 -10.32 1.67 -4.76
CA PHE A 110 -10.99 0.90 -3.72
C PHE A 110 -10.36 1.21 -2.37
N VAL A 111 -11.17 1.70 -1.43
CA VAL A 111 -10.68 2.21 -0.15
C VAL A 111 -11.12 1.33 1.00
N ALA A 112 -10.15 0.72 1.66
CA ALA A 112 -10.38 -0.06 2.86
C ALA A 112 -10.66 0.86 4.07
N PRO A 113 -11.62 0.49 4.94
CA PRO A 113 -11.90 1.23 6.15
C PRO A 113 -10.71 1.16 7.12
N ARG A 114 -10.49 2.24 7.85
CA ARG A 114 -9.57 2.32 8.98
C ARG A 114 -10.04 3.43 9.89
N LYS A 115 -10.38 3.11 11.13
CA LYS A 115 -11.00 4.05 12.09
C LYS A 115 -12.20 4.79 11.47
N GLY A 116 -13.03 4.02 10.75
CA GLY A 116 -14.19 4.49 10.00
C GLY A 116 -14.06 4.38 8.48
N HIS A 117 -15.16 4.65 7.78
CA HIS A 117 -15.23 4.59 6.33
C HIS A 117 -14.76 5.90 5.69
N TYR A 118 -14.14 5.78 4.52
CA TYR A 118 -13.84 6.92 3.68
C TYR A 118 -15.12 7.39 2.98
N GLN A 119 -15.35 8.69 2.98
CA GLN A 119 -16.45 9.34 2.27
C GLN A 119 -15.86 10.12 1.09
N PRO A 120 -15.95 9.62 -0.14
CA PRO A 120 -15.45 10.34 -1.29
C PRO A 120 -16.29 11.59 -1.58
N PRO A 121 -15.72 12.63 -2.21
CA PRO A 121 -16.49 13.70 -2.81
C PRO A 121 -17.58 13.13 -3.74
N SER A 122 -18.77 13.75 -3.77
CA SER A 122 -19.94 13.23 -4.51
C SER A 122 -19.64 13.00 -6.00
N GLU A 123 -18.87 13.89 -6.59
CA GLU A 123 -18.43 13.84 -7.99
C GLU A 123 -17.48 12.69 -8.32
N LEU A 124 -16.79 12.14 -7.32
CA LEU A 124 -15.86 11.02 -7.48
C LEU A 124 -16.45 9.66 -7.04
N SER A 125 -17.65 9.67 -6.48
CA SER A 125 -18.28 8.48 -5.89
C SER A 125 -18.53 7.33 -6.87
N GLN A 126 -18.58 7.62 -8.18
CA GLN A 126 -18.71 6.59 -9.23
C GLN A 126 -17.42 5.82 -9.51
N ARG A 127 -16.27 6.33 -9.06
CA ARG A 127 -14.94 5.76 -9.33
C ARG A 127 -14.15 5.46 -8.07
N ILE A 128 -14.68 5.85 -6.90
CA ILE A 128 -14.09 5.53 -5.60
C ILE A 128 -15.08 4.66 -4.82
N HIS A 129 -14.68 3.44 -4.53
CA HIS A 129 -15.54 2.40 -3.97
C HIS A 129 -15.05 1.97 -2.59
N PRO A 130 -15.95 1.57 -1.68
CA PRO A 130 -15.53 0.94 -0.44
C PRO A 130 -14.97 -0.47 -0.72
N LEU A 131 -13.87 -0.83 -0.04
CA LEU A 131 -13.32 -2.17 -0.05
C LEU A 131 -13.66 -2.87 1.27
N ALA A 132 -14.42 -3.97 1.18
CA ALA A 132 -14.73 -4.77 2.35
C ALA A 132 -13.51 -5.58 2.81
N LEU A 133 -13.22 -5.55 4.10
CA LEU A 133 -12.19 -6.40 4.73
C LEU A 133 -12.87 -7.47 5.61
N ASP A 134 -12.19 -8.60 5.77
CA ASP A 134 -12.70 -9.75 6.56
C ASP A 134 -12.71 -9.47 8.07
N SER A 135 -11.92 -8.51 8.54
CA SER A 135 -11.76 -8.18 9.96
C SER A 135 -11.41 -6.70 10.13
N ASN A 136 -11.51 -6.23 11.35
CA ASN A 136 -11.05 -4.89 11.71
C ASN A 136 -9.52 -4.86 11.83
N TYR A 137 -8.89 -3.89 11.16
CA TYR A 137 -7.44 -3.65 11.16
C TYR A 137 -7.11 -2.21 11.59
N ASP A 138 -7.97 -1.58 12.38
CA ASP A 138 -7.83 -0.17 12.78
C ASP A 138 -6.52 0.13 13.49
N ASP A 139 -6.02 -0.82 14.27
CA ASP A 139 -4.79 -0.67 15.05
C ASP A 139 -3.53 -1.14 14.31
N VAL A 140 -3.68 -1.68 13.08
CA VAL A 140 -2.55 -2.21 12.31
C VAL A 140 -1.96 -1.16 11.40
N SER A 141 -0.75 -0.68 11.70
CA SER A 141 0.02 0.17 10.80
C SER A 141 1.52 -0.03 10.95
N GLY A 142 2.26 0.18 9.85
CA GLY A 142 3.72 0.12 9.91
C GLY A 142 4.33 1.12 10.89
N THR A 143 3.71 2.29 11.07
CA THR A 143 4.15 3.29 12.06
C THR A 143 3.96 2.77 13.48
N GLU A 144 2.81 2.19 13.80
CA GLU A 144 2.54 1.63 15.12
C GLU A 144 3.46 0.43 15.42
N ILE A 145 3.69 -0.43 14.44
CA ILE A 145 4.62 -1.56 14.60
C ILE A 145 6.03 -1.05 14.91
N ARG A 146 6.56 -0.09 14.15
CA ARG A 146 7.89 0.50 14.41
C ARG A 146 7.96 1.19 15.76
N ARG A 147 6.92 1.92 16.17
CA ARG A 147 6.84 2.53 17.49
C ARG A 147 6.95 1.46 18.59
N ARG A 148 6.17 0.39 18.50
CA ARG A 148 6.19 -0.69 19.50
C ARG A 148 7.55 -1.38 19.58
N ILE A 149 8.17 -1.63 18.44
CA ILE A 149 9.53 -2.18 18.41
C ILE A 149 10.50 -1.25 19.15
N ALA A 150 10.46 0.05 18.86
CA ALA A 150 11.35 1.03 19.49
C ALA A 150 11.12 1.18 21.01
N THR A 151 9.88 0.94 21.49
CA THR A 151 9.51 1.03 22.92
C THR A 151 9.54 -0.32 23.65
N GLY A 152 9.86 -1.41 22.96
CA GLY A 152 9.86 -2.76 23.55
C GLY A 152 8.46 -3.31 23.85
N GLU A 153 7.41 -2.74 23.27
CA GLU A 153 6.05 -3.23 23.40
C GLU A 153 5.77 -4.45 22.49
N PRO A 154 4.83 -5.35 22.85
CA PRO A 154 4.45 -6.48 21.99
C PRO A 154 3.89 -6.00 20.65
N TRP A 155 4.42 -6.52 19.54
CA TRP A 155 4.05 -6.10 18.18
C TRP A 155 3.86 -7.28 17.22
N GLU A 156 4.36 -8.48 17.53
CA GLU A 156 4.39 -9.63 16.63
C GLU A 156 3.00 -10.01 16.12
N HIS A 157 1.98 -9.85 16.96
CA HIS A 157 0.57 -10.12 16.63
C HIS A 157 -0.02 -9.15 15.58
N LEU A 158 0.69 -8.06 15.25
CA LEU A 158 0.27 -7.06 14.26
C LEU A 158 0.81 -7.35 12.85
N VAL A 159 1.66 -8.36 12.71
CA VAL A 159 2.24 -8.76 11.41
C VAL A 159 1.93 -10.23 11.13
N PRO A 160 1.94 -10.65 9.85
CA PRO A 160 1.94 -12.06 9.52
C PRO A 160 3.12 -12.79 10.17
N GLU A 161 2.89 -14.02 10.65
CA GLU A 161 3.89 -14.81 11.36
C GLU A 161 5.16 -15.03 10.52
N GLU A 162 4.98 -15.20 9.21
CA GLU A 162 6.03 -15.44 8.23
C GLU A 162 7.07 -14.34 8.18
N ILE A 163 6.68 -13.09 8.44
CA ILE A 163 7.59 -11.93 8.39
C ILE A 163 8.05 -11.43 9.76
N ALA A 164 7.51 -11.93 10.86
CA ALA A 164 7.91 -11.47 12.19
C ALA A 164 9.42 -11.55 12.45
N PRO A 165 10.15 -12.62 12.05
CA PRO A 165 11.60 -12.66 12.17
C PRO A 165 12.33 -11.60 11.33
N LEU A 166 11.84 -11.34 10.10
CA LEU A 166 12.40 -10.31 9.22
C LEU A 166 12.19 -8.91 9.81
N VAL A 167 10.98 -8.61 10.27
CA VAL A 167 10.65 -7.33 10.91
C VAL A 167 11.53 -7.11 12.15
N ARG A 168 11.71 -8.13 12.98
CA ARG A 168 12.61 -8.04 14.16
C ARG A 168 14.04 -7.73 13.75
N ARG A 169 14.58 -8.39 12.73
CA ARG A 169 15.93 -8.15 12.23
C ARG A 169 16.11 -6.74 11.68
N LEU A 170 15.13 -6.25 10.88
CA LEU A 170 15.23 -4.99 10.16
C LEU A 170 14.97 -3.76 11.04
N TYR A 171 14.15 -3.89 12.05
CA TYR A 171 13.74 -2.76 12.89
C TYR A 171 14.14 -2.90 14.37
N GLY A 172 14.53 -4.09 14.81
CA GLY A 172 14.93 -4.34 16.21
C GLY A 172 16.38 -3.96 16.55
N GLY A 173 17.23 -3.71 15.54
CA GLY A 173 18.66 -3.40 15.73
C GLY A 173 18.97 -1.92 16.02
N THR A 174 17.98 -1.04 16.13
CA THR A 174 18.22 0.41 16.27
C THR A 174 18.52 0.87 17.70
N THR A 175 18.60 -0.03 18.67
CA THR A 175 18.79 0.34 20.09
C THR A 175 20.26 0.45 20.51
N GLU A 176 21.24 0.06 19.68
CA GLU A 176 22.67 0.02 20.08
C GLU A 176 23.58 1.10 19.46
N GLN A 177 23.07 2.08 18.71
CA GLN A 177 23.93 3.10 18.09
C GLN A 177 23.74 4.54 18.62
N VAL A 178 23.26 4.73 19.84
CA VAL A 178 23.15 6.07 20.46
C VAL A 178 23.87 6.11 21.83
N LEU A 179 24.95 5.37 21.99
CA LEU A 179 25.87 5.56 23.14
C LEU A 179 27.32 5.33 22.69
N GLU A 180 27.86 6.27 21.89
CA GLU A 180 29.29 6.61 21.90
C GLU A 180 29.47 8.08 21.49
#